data_1bfb795907a390085392431cda14f8f6
#
_entry.id   1bfb795907a390085392431cda14f8f6
#
_cell.length_a   1.000
_cell.length_b   1.000
_cell.length_c   1.000
_cell.angle_alpha   90.00
_cell.angle_beta   90.00
_cell.angle_gamma   90.00
#
_symmetry.space_group_name_H-M   'P 1'
#
loop_
_entity.id
_entity.type
_entity.pdbx_description
1 polymer ?
#
loop_
_entity_poly.entity_id
_entity_poly.type
_entity_poly.pdbx_seq_one_letter_code
_entity_poly.pdbx_strand_id
1 'polypeptide(L)'
;MNIEYYNFAKLLKDSREELIESLSRCLDHGKFILGDEVLEFERRFANKVEKKHCVGVSNGTDALTAILLALDLPKGSEVIVPAFTFIASATEILKAGLKPVFVDVEKDSFSTSLKIIEEACTKSTSAVIFVHLFGEYNDLSELGDLCNSRNIHLIEDCAQSFGAPNAVCGIASSFSFFPAKNLGCLGDGGAVVTDNKRLDEKIRKIRKHGTSSPYRYELLGGNYRLDALQAAFLQVLLPKADVWIESRRRNARRYIDRLADLEELSLPKYSEKNSFNQFT
;
A
#
# COMPACT_ATOMS: atom_id res chain seq x y z
N MET A 1 28.37 1.82 20.48
CA MET A 1 27.43 2.75 19.79
C MET A 1 26.15 1.95 19.55
N ASN A 2 25.01 2.41 20.08
CA ASN A 2 23.73 1.73 19.82
C ASN A 2 23.15 2.36 18.54
N ILE A 3 23.00 1.56 17.48
CA ILE A 3 22.40 2.00 16.21
C ILE A 3 20.98 1.42 16.16
N GLU A 4 20.00 2.32 16.23
CA GLU A 4 18.60 1.92 16.10
C GLU A 4 18.32 1.52 14.65
N TYR A 5 17.60 0.42 14.46
CA TYR A 5 17.18 -0.04 13.13
C TYR A 5 16.35 1.02 12.40
N TYR A 6 15.50 1.74 13.16
CA TYR A 6 14.68 2.83 12.64
C TYR A 6 14.46 3.90 13.72
N ASN A 7 14.73 5.15 13.38
CA ASN A 7 14.53 6.30 14.29
C ASN A 7 13.60 7.33 13.66
N PHE A 8 12.30 7.15 13.88
CA PHE A 8 11.27 8.03 13.34
C PHE A 8 11.33 9.42 13.96
N ALA A 9 11.66 9.53 15.25
CA ALA A 9 11.79 10.83 15.92
C ALA A 9 12.89 11.69 15.27
N LYS A 10 14.00 11.07 14.86
CA LYS A 10 15.06 11.77 14.13
C LYS A 10 14.58 12.24 12.75
N LEU A 11 13.78 11.43 12.05
CA LEU A 11 13.22 11.79 10.75
C LEU A 11 12.27 12.99 10.84
N LEU A 12 11.50 13.08 11.93
CA LEU A 12 10.51 14.14 12.16
C LEU A 12 11.12 15.45 12.70
N LYS A 13 12.39 15.46 13.12
CA LYS A 13 12.99 16.59 13.80
C LYS A 13 12.80 17.91 13.04
N ASP A 14 13.08 17.90 11.73
CA ASP A 14 13.01 19.09 10.88
C ASP A 14 11.56 19.47 10.48
N SER A 15 10.60 18.63 10.80
CA SER A 15 9.15 18.85 10.51
C SER A 15 8.35 19.15 11.78
N ARG A 16 9.00 19.18 12.95
CA ARG A 16 8.32 19.21 14.24
C ARG A 16 7.40 20.42 14.40
N GLU A 17 7.86 21.59 14.01
CA GLU A 17 7.06 22.83 14.12
C GLU A 17 5.86 22.80 13.19
N GLU A 18 6.04 22.41 11.93
CA GLU A 18 4.94 22.26 10.96
C GLU A 18 3.91 21.22 11.41
N LEU A 19 4.35 20.12 12.05
CA LEU A 19 3.46 19.10 12.61
C LEU A 19 2.65 19.64 13.78
N ILE A 20 3.27 20.40 14.69
CA ILE A 20 2.58 21.05 15.82
C ILE A 20 1.56 22.06 15.31
N GLU A 21 1.91 22.87 14.33
CA GLU A 21 0.98 23.83 13.72
C GLU A 21 -0.19 23.13 13.04
N SER A 22 0.07 22.02 12.34
CA SER A 22 -0.96 21.19 11.72
C SER A 22 -1.91 20.58 12.75
N LEU A 23 -1.39 20.11 13.89
CA LEU A 23 -2.19 19.66 15.03
C LEU A 23 -3.04 20.80 15.60
N SER A 24 -2.46 21.98 15.80
CA SER A 24 -3.18 23.14 16.35
C SER A 24 -4.39 23.47 15.49
N ARG A 25 -4.23 23.55 14.16
CA ARG A 25 -5.37 23.77 13.24
C ARG A 25 -6.48 22.72 13.41
N CYS A 26 -6.13 21.45 13.57
CA CYS A 26 -7.13 20.40 13.81
C CYS A 26 -7.86 20.59 15.14
N LEU A 27 -7.15 21.03 16.19
CA LEU A 27 -7.75 21.31 17.49
C LEU A 27 -8.69 22.52 17.45
N ASP A 28 -8.33 23.57 16.69
CA ASP A 28 -9.13 24.81 16.58
C ASP A 28 -10.51 24.56 15.98
N HIS A 29 -10.64 23.70 14.96
CA HIS A 29 -11.94 23.39 14.35
C HIS A 29 -12.64 22.16 14.94
N GLY A 30 -11.94 21.29 15.67
CA GLY A 30 -12.52 20.14 16.41
C GLY A 30 -13.13 19.03 15.54
N LYS A 31 -12.81 18.97 14.24
CA LYS A 31 -13.30 17.93 13.32
C LYS A 31 -12.22 16.89 13.12
N PHE A 32 -12.33 15.74 13.79
CA PHE A 32 -11.28 14.71 13.82
C PHE A 32 -11.57 13.50 12.93
N ILE A 33 -12.80 13.36 12.42
CA ILE A 33 -13.23 12.20 11.63
C ILE A 33 -13.56 12.63 10.22
N LEU A 34 -12.76 12.14 9.26
CA LEU A 34 -12.86 12.56 7.87
C LEU A 34 -12.68 14.09 7.75
N GLY A 35 -13.30 14.74 6.77
CA GLY A 35 -13.23 16.19 6.62
C GLY A 35 -12.19 16.64 5.61
N ASP A 36 -11.90 17.94 5.65
CA ASP A 36 -11.08 18.61 4.63
C ASP A 36 -9.63 18.11 4.61
N GLU A 37 -9.07 17.78 5.77
CA GLU A 37 -7.71 17.21 5.89
C GLU A 37 -7.59 15.89 5.13
N VAL A 38 -8.59 15.02 5.27
CA VAL A 38 -8.59 13.71 4.59
C VAL A 38 -8.78 13.91 3.09
N LEU A 39 -9.72 14.77 2.67
CA LEU A 39 -9.97 15.05 1.25
C LEU A 39 -8.75 15.65 0.55
N GLU A 40 -8.09 16.61 1.20
CA GLU A 40 -6.89 17.23 0.63
C GLU A 40 -5.70 16.27 0.60
N PHE A 41 -5.52 15.45 1.63
CA PHE A 41 -4.51 14.39 1.61
C PHE A 41 -4.78 13.40 0.47
N GLU A 42 -6.01 12.90 0.35
CA GLU A 42 -6.42 11.98 -0.72
C GLU A 42 -6.12 12.56 -2.11
N ARG A 43 -6.47 13.84 -2.33
CA ARG A 43 -6.19 14.53 -3.60
C ARG A 43 -4.69 14.62 -3.90
N ARG A 44 -3.88 15.03 -2.90
CA ARG A 44 -2.42 15.15 -3.04
C ARG A 44 -1.76 13.79 -3.24
N PHE A 45 -2.20 12.78 -2.51
CA PHE A 45 -1.64 11.44 -2.62
C PHE A 45 -1.99 10.79 -3.96
N ALA A 46 -3.24 10.92 -4.43
CA ALA A 46 -3.65 10.47 -5.76
C ALA A 46 -2.76 11.08 -6.86
N ASN A 47 -2.55 12.40 -6.82
CA ASN A 47 -1.67 13.09 -7.76
C ASN A 47 -0.21 12.60 -7.67
N LYS A 48 0.30 12.36 -6.45
CA LYS A 48 1.67 11.89 -6.22
C LYS A 48 1.93 10.51 -6.81
N VAL A 49 0.92 9.65 -6.81
CA VAL A 49 1.01 8.28 -7.35
C VAL A 49 0.34 8.14 -8.72
N GLU A 50 0.04 9.27 -9.38
CA GLU A 50 -0.52 9.35 -10.73
C GLU A 50 -1.81 8.55 -10.92
N LYS A 51 -2.72 8.61 -9.92
CA LYS A 51 -4.04 7.96 -9.93
C LYS A 51 -5.17 8.97 -9.86
N LYS A 52 -6.35 8.59 -10.39
CA LYS A 52 -7.53 9.44 -10.39
C LYS A 52 -8.18 9.58 -9.03
N HIS A 53 -8.16 8.51 -8.25
CA HIS A 53 -8.85 8.43 -6.97
C HIS A 53 -7.94 7.86 -5.88
N CYS A 54 -8.08 8.42 -4.68
CA CYS A 54 -7.49 7.91 -3.45
C CYS A 54 -8.55 7.93 -2.35
N VAL A 55 -8.59 6.88 -1.55
CA VAL A 55 -9.45 6.76 -0.37
C VAL A 55 -8.56 6.47 0.83
N GLY A 56 -8.46 7.45 1.74
CA GLY A 56 -7.73 7.28 3.01
C GLY A 56 -8.46 6.29 3.93
N VAL A 57 -7.72 5.32 4.45
CA VAL A 57 -8.22 4.27 5.35
C VAL A 57 -7.34 4.14 6.58
N SER A 58 -7.81 3.37 7.57
CA SER A 58 -7.17 3.22 8.88
C SER A 58 -5.76 2.65 8.84
N ASN A 59 -5.45 1.76 7.91
CA ASN A 59 -4.14 1.13 7.74
C ASN A 59 -4.08 0.36 6.41
N GLY A 60 -2.91 -0.22 6.09
CA GLY A 60 -2.72 -1.01 4.86
C GLY A 60 -3.51 -2.31 4.84
N THR A 61 -3.74 -2.94 5.98
CA THR A 61 -4.56 -4.16 6.12
C THR A 61 -6.01 -3.87 5.74
N ASP A 62 -6.59 -2.81 6.31
CA ASP A 62 -7.95 -2.38 6.00
C ASP A 62 -8.08 -1.86 4.56
N ALA A 63 -6.99 -1.39 3.94
CA ALA A 63 -6.96 -1.07 2.52
C ALA A 63 -7.23 -2.32 1.66
N LEU A 64 -6.56 -3.44 1.94
CA LEU A 64 -6.80 -4.72 1.25
C LEU A 64 -8.22 -5.24 1.52
N THR A 65 -8.67 -5.19 2.78
CA THR A 65 -10.05 -5.54 3.14
C THR A 65 -11.06 -4.75 2.32
N ALA A 66 -10.89 -3.43 2.25
CA ALA A 66 -11.82 -2.55 1.54
C ALA A 66 -11.84 -2.83 0.03
N ILE A 67 -10.68 -3.13 -0.59
CA ILE A 67 -10.59 -3.53 -1.99
C ILE A 67 -11.35 -4.84 -2.22
N LEU A 68 -11.06 -5.89 -1.45
CA LEU A 68 -11.66 -7.21 -1.62
C LEU A 68 -13.19 -7.17 -1.41
N LEU A 69 -13.67 -6.46 -0.40
CA LEU A 69 -15.11 -6.26 -0.18
C LEU A 69 -15.77 -5.45 -1.32
N ALA A 70 -15.07 -4.44 -1.87
CA ALA A 70 -15.61 -3.61 -2.94
C ALA A 70 -15.69 -4.33 -4.29
N LEU A 71 -14.80 -5.29 -4.53
CA LEU A 71 -14.82 -6.13 -5.73
C LEU A 71 -16.00 -7.09 -5.74
N ASP A 72 -16.54 -7.45 -4.57
CA ASP A 72 -17.74 -8.30 -4.43
C ASP A 72 -17.60 -9.62 -5.20
N LEU A 73 -16.46 -10.29 -5.04
CA LEU A 73 -16.15 -11.53 -5.72
C LEU A 73 -17.03 -12.68 -5.22
N PRO A 74 -17.35 -13.68 -6.05
CA PRO A 74 -18.11 -14.84 -5.62
C PRO A 74 -17.44 -15.53 -4.42
N LYS A 75 -18.24 -15.89 -3.41
CA LYS A 75 -17.74 -16.57 -2.20
C LYS A 75 -16.98 -17.84 -2.56
N GLY A 76 -15.82 -18.02 -1.93
CA GLY A 76 -14.95 -19.16 -2.16
C GLY A 76 -14.11 -19.08 -3.44
N SER A 77 -14.22 -18.00 -4.22
CA SER A 77 -13.30 -17.75 -5.33
C SER A 77 -11.85 -17.76 -4.86
N GLU A 78 -10.98 -18.21 -5.71
CA GLU A 78 -9.55 -18.25 -5.44
C GLU A 78 -8.91 -16.88 -5.70
N VAL A 79 -8.03 -16.50 -4.78
CA VAL A 79 -7.16 -15.31 -4.89
C VAL A 79 -5.72 -15.75 -4.74
N ILE A 80 -4.94 -15.59 -5.81
CA ILE A 80 -3.52 -15.92 -5.79
C ILE A 80 -2.77 -14.85 -4.99
N VAL A 81 -1.86 -15.29 -4.12
CA VAL A 81 -1.06 -14.42 -3.25
C VAL A 81 0.31 -15.05 -2.98
N PRO A 82 1.43 -14.29 -2.96
CA PRO A 82 2.73 -14.86 -2.61
C PRO A 82 2.72 -15.37 -1.16
N ALA A 83 3.40 -16.50 -0.93
CA ALA A 83 3.59 -17.06 0.40
C ALA A 83 4.59 -16.23 1.22
N PHE A 84 5.57 -15.62 0.56
CA PHE A 84 6.55 -14.74 1.18
C PHE A 84 6.07 -13.29 1.15
N THR A 85 5.27 -12.94 2.16
CA THR A 85 4.69 -11.60 2.35
C THR A 85 4.32 -11.37 3.81
N PHE A 86 3.86 -10.17 4.14
CA PHE A 86 3.21 -9.92 5.41
C PHE A 86 1.86 -10.62 5.47
N ILE A 87 1.54 -11.19 6.62
CA ILE A 87 0.34 -12.05 6.81
C ILE A 87 -0.98 -11.39 6.36
N ALA A 88 -1.08 -10.06 6.41
CA ALA A 88 -2.29 -9.34 6.00
C ALA A 88 -2.70 -9.63 4.57
N SER A 89 -1.75 -9.76 3.62
CA SER A 89 -2.08 -10.06 2.23
C SER A 89 -2.89 -11.36 2.07
N ALA A 90 -2.73 -12.32 2.99
CA ALA A 90 -3.46 -13.59 2.98
C ALA A 90 -4.69 -13.58 3.91
N THR A 91 -4.60 -13.01 5.11
CA THR A 91 -5.71 -13.03 6.08
C THR A 91 -6.91 -12.25 5.60
N GLU A 92 -6.71 -11.16 4.84
CA GLU A 92 -7.82 -10.35 4.34
C GLU A 92 -8.60 -11.07 3.22
N ILE A 93 -7.96 -11.97 2.48
CA ILE A 93 -8.63 -12.88 1.54
C ILE A 93 -9.63 -13.78 2.30
N LEU A 94 -9.18 -14.38 3.41
CA LEU A 94 -10.04 -15.24 4.25
C LEU A 94 -11.19 -14.46 4.88
N LYS A 95 -10.93 -13.25 5.40
CA LYS A 95 -11.96 -12.37 5.98
C LYS A 95 -13.02 -11.95 4.95
N ALA A 96 -12.63 -11.80 3.68
CA ALA A 96 -13.55 -11.52 2.59
C ALA A 96 -14.37 -12.75 2.16
N GLY A 97 -14.17 -13.92 2.78
CA GLY A 97 -14.85 -15.19 2.44
C GLY A 97 -14.33 -15.83 1.16
N LEU A 98 -13.10 -15.51 0.77
CA LEU A 98 -12.40 -16.00 -0.40
C LEU A 98 -11.32 -17.03 0.02
N LYS A 99 -10.76 -17.74 -0.96
CA LYS A 99 -9.77 -18.81 -0.76
C LYS A 99 -8.38 -18.33 -1.22
N PRO A 100 -7.38 -18.17 -0.34
CA PRO A 100 -6.02 -17.88 -0.76
C PRO A 100 -5.39 -19.08 -1.46
N VAL A 101 -4.74 -18.82 -2.58
CA VAL A 101 -3.89 -19.77 -3.30
C VAL A 101 -2.47 -19.24 -3.22
N PHE A 102 -1.66 -19.88 -2.39
CA PHE A 102 -0.29 -19.46 -2.16
C PHE A 102 0.61 -19.87 -3.32
N VAL A 103 1.44 -18.94 -3.75
CA VAL A 103 2.49 -19.15 -4.75
C VAL A 103 3.85 -18.77 -4.17
N ASP A 104 4.90 -19.36 -4.71
CA ASP A 104 6.27 -19.06 -4.29
C ASP A 104 6.77 -17.75 -4.95
N VAL A 105 7.92 -17.29 -4.50
CA VAL A 105 8.67 -16.18 -5.09
C VAL A 105 9.84 -16.69 -5.91
N GLU A 106 10.36 -15.88 -6.81
CA GLU A 106 11.58 -16.24 -7.57
C GLU A 106 12.79 -16.33 -6.63
N LYS A 107 13.70 -17.23 -6.95
CA LYS A 107 14.89 -17.53 -6.12
C LYS A 107 15.78 -16.30 -5.87
N ASP A 108 15.90 -15.43 -6.88
CA ASP A 108 16.79 -14.25 -6.85
C ASP A 108 16.02 -12.93 -6.66
N SER A 109 14.77 -13.02 -6.22
CA SER A 109 13.88 -11.88 -5.95
C SER A 109 12.92 -12.25 -4.84
N PHE A 110 12.40 -11.24 -4.15
CA PHE A 110 11.33 -11.45 -3.15
C PHE A 110 9.93 -11.35 -3.76
N SER A 111 9.83 -11.29 -5.10
CA SER A 111 8.60 -11.16 -5.86
C SER A 111 8.28 -12.46 -6.59
N THR A 112 7.00 -12.74 -6.77
CA THR A 112 6.53 -13.81 -7.66
C THR A 112 6.63 -13.38 -9.12
N SER A 113 6.56 -14.32 -10.06
CA SER A 113 6.65 -14.04 -11.49
C SER A 113 5.34 -14.31 -12.23
N LEU A 114 5.23 -13.74 -13.44
CA LEU A 114 4.13 -14.01 -14.37
C LEU A 114 3.92 -15.53 -14.55
N LYS A 115 5.00 -16.28 -14.78
CA LYS A 115 4.95 -17.73 -14.98
C LYS A 115 4.36 -18.48 -13.80
N ILE A 116 4.84 -18.17 -12.58
CA ILE A 116 4.34 -18.80 -11.35
C ILE A 116 2.85 -18.50 -11.16
N ILE A 117 2.43 -17.25 -11.38
CA ILE A 117 1.03 -16.86 -11.28
C ILE A 117 0.18 -17.56 -12.35
N GLU A 118 0.66 -17.61 -13.59
CA GLU A 118 -0.07 -18.23 -14.68
C GLU A 118 -0.31 -19.73 -14.46
N GLU A 119 0.70 -20.45 -13.97
CA GLU A 119 0.61 -21.87 -13.62
C GLU A 119 -0.36 -22.13 -12.44
N ALA A 120 -0.51 -21.18 -11.53
CA ALA A 120 -1.44 -21.28 -10.40
C ALA A 120 -2.88 -20.90 -10.74
N CYS A 121 -3.12 -20.26 -11.88
CA CYS A 121 -4.46 -19.86 -12.29
C CYS A 121 -5.36 -21.06 -12.58
N THR A 122 -6.57 -21.04 -12.03
CA THR A 122 -7.64 -22.01 -12.29
C THR A 122 -8.89 -21.31 -12.82
N LYS A 123 -9.93 -22.07 -13.13
CA LYS A 123 -11.26 -21.51 -13.49
C LYS A 123 -11.94 -20.79 -12.31
N SER A 124 -11.50 -21.05 -11.08
CA SER A 124 -12.02 -20.42 -9.85
C SER A 124 -11.24 -19.18 -9.45
N THR A 125 -10.10 -18.87 -10.11
CA THR A 125 -9.29 -17.70 -9.81
C THR A 125 -10.03 -16.44 -10.23
N SER A 126 -10.28 -15.53 -9.29
CA SER A 126 -10.97 -14.26 -9.51
C SER A 126 -10.09 -13.02 -9.27
N ALA A 127 -9.01 -13.18 -8.51
CA ALA A 127 -8.06 -12.10 -8.29
C ALA A 127 -6.63 -12.62 -8.07
N VAL A 128 -5.67 -11.73 -8.27
CA VAL A 128 -4.26 -11.86 -7.88
C VAL A 128 -3.93 -10.69 -6.99
N ILE A 129 -3.32 -10.92 -5.84
CA ILE A 129 -2.66 -9.90 -5.03
C ILE A 129 -1.16 -10.01 -5.31
N PHE A 130 -0.62 -9.04 -6.04
CA PHE A 130 0.82 -8.90 -6.24
C PHE A 130 1.39 -8.00 -5.15
N VAL A 131 2.49 -8.42 -4.51
CA VAL A 131 3.12 -7.68 -3.41
C VAL A 131 4.46 -7.11 -3.86
N HIS A 132 4.62 -5.79 -3.81
CA HIS A 132 5.89 -5.10 -4.05
C HIS A 132 6.73 -5.08 -2.76
N LEU A 133 7.21 -6.26 -2.37
CA LEU A 133 7.88 -6.46 -1.09
C LEU A 133 9.19 -5.65 -1.01
N PHE A 134 9.50 -5.11 0.16
CA PHE A 134 10.69 -4.30 0.47
C PHE A 134 10.87 -3.03 -0.39
N GLY A 135 9.91 -2.73 -1.25
CA GLY A 135 9.98 -1.59 -2.17
C GLY A 135 10.66 -1.91 -3.49
N GLU A 136 10.72 -3.17 -3.86
CA GLU A 136 11.16 -3.60 -5.18
C GLU A 136 10.16 -3.15 -6.24
N TYR A 137 10.68 -2.56 -7.33
CA TYR A 137 9.88 -2.24 -8.50
C TYR A 137 9.73 -3.48 -9.39
N ASN A 138 8.49 -3.78 -9.74
CA ASN A 138 8.15 -4.83 -10.69
C ASN A 138 7.30 -4.24 -11.82
N ASP A 139 7.65 -4.50 -13.07
CA ASP A 139 6.81 -4.19 -14.20
C ASP A 139 5.71 -5.26 -14.32
N LEU A 140 4.47 -4.85 -14.13
CA LEU A 140 3.32 -5.75 -14.13
C LEU A 140 2.50 -5.68 -15.43
N SER A 141 3.04 -5.09 -16.49
CA SER A 141 2.30 -4.91 -17.75
C SER A 141 1.81 -6.25 -18.31
N GLU A 142 2.70 -7.23 -18.43
CA GLU A 142 2.34 -8.57 -18.93
C GLU A 142 1.37 -9.31 -17.99
N LEU A 143 1.54 -9.15 -16.67
CA LEU A 143 0.62 -9.71 -15.69
C LEU A 143 -0.75 -9.06 -15.77
N GLY A 144 -0.81 -7.75 -15.98
CA GLY A 144 -2.04 -7.01 -16.22
C GLY A 144 -2.78 -7.52 -17.46
N ASP A 145 -2.07 -7.73 -18.57
CA ASP A 145 -2.63 -8.30 -19.80
C ASP A 145 -3.16 -9.71 -19.59
N LEU A 146 -2.41 -10.58 -18.89
CA LEU A 146 -2.87 -11.92 -18.53
C LEU A 146 -4.16 -11.86 -17.70
N CYS A 147 -4.19 -11.05 -16.66
CA CYS A 147 -5.34 -10.90 -15.78
C CYS A 147 -6.55 -10.39 -16.55
N ASN A 148 -6.39 -9.37 -17.40
CA ASN A 148 -7.45 -8.84 -18.24
C ASN A 148 -8.01 -9.89 -19.21
N SER A 149 -7.12 -10.66 -19.88
CA SER A 149 -7.52 -11.69 -20.83
C SER A 149 -8.35 -12.83 -20.21
N ARG A 150 -8.15 -13.07 -18.91
CA ARG A 150 -8.83 -14.12 -18.13
C ARG A 150 -9.94 -13.58 -17.23
N ASN A 151 -10.24 -12.28 -17.29
CA ASN A 151 -11.21 -11.61 -16.40
C ASN A 151 -10.88 -11.80 -14.91
N ILE A 152 -9.60 -11.73 -14.56
CA ILE A 152 -9.06 -11.80 -13.21
C ILE A 152 -8.70 -10.38 -12.75
N HIS A 153 -9.02 -10.01 -11.51
CA HIS A 153 -8.64 -8.72 -10.96
C HIS A 153 -7.21 -8.73 -10.43
N LEU A 154 -6.36 -7.85 -10.93
CA LEU A 154 -5.03 -7.61 -10.35
C LEU A 154 -5.13 -6.53 -9.27
N ILE A 155 -4.73 -6.88 -8.04
CA ILE A 155 -4.61 -5.99 -6.88
C ILE A 155 -3.14 -5.86 -6.55
N GLU A 156 -2.66 -4.66 -6.28
CA GLU A 156 -1.27 -4.42 -5.91
C GLU A 156 -1.17 -4.06 -4.43
N ASP A 157 -0.41 -4.86 -3.68
CA ASP A 157 -0.03 -4.52 -2.31
C ASP A 157 1.25 -3.67 -2.34
N CYS A 158 1.05 -2.36 -2.26
CA CYS A 158 2.09 -1.34 -2.25
C CYS A 158 2.44 -0.86 -0.84
N ALA A 159 2.15 -1.65 0.20
CA ALA A 159 2.41 -1.26 1.59
C ALA A 159 3.90 -0.97 1.88
N GLN A 160 4.82 -1.39 1.00
CA GLN A 160 6.25 -1.16 1.13
C GLN A 160 6.88 -0.47 -0.09
N SER A 161 6.10 -0.07 -1.09
CA SER A 161 6.66 0.42 -2.36
C SER A 161 6.36 1.88 -2.67
N PHE A 162 5.86 2.68 -1.71
CA PHE A 162 5.71 4.11 -1.94
C PHE A 162 7.05 4.74 -2.36
N GLY A 163 7.05 5.45 -3.49
CA GLY A 163 8.23 6.04 -4.12
C GLY A 163 8.94 5.18 -5.16
N ALA A 164 8.53 3.93 -5.34
CA ALA A 164 8.78 3.22 -6.59
C ALA A 164 7.82 3.75 -7.67
N PRO A 165 8.22 3.78 -8.96
CA PRO A 165 7.30 4.13 -10.03
C PRO A 165 6.10 3.19 -10.00
N ASN A 166 4.90 3.76 -10.03
CA ASN A 166 3.70 2.95 -10.05
C ASN A 166 3.41 2.52 -11.49
N ALA A 167 3.91 1.38 -11.88
CA ALA A 167 3.40 0.69 -13.04
C ALA A 167 2.07 0.02 -12.67
N VAL A 168 1.09 0.80 -12.18
CA VAL A 168 -0.17 0.24 -11.70
C VAL A 168 -1.00 -0.22 -12.88
N CYS A 169 -0.90 -1.50 -13.16
CA CYS A 169 -1.75 -2.22 -14.13
C CYS A 169 -2.98 -2.82 -13.44
N GLY A 170 -3.01 -2.80 -12.10
CA GLY A 170 -4.07 -3.37 -11.29
C GLY A 170 -5.32 -2.50 -11.20
N ILE A 171 -6.44 -3.15 -10.82
CA ILE A 171 -7.73 -2.47 -10.58
C ILE A 171 -7.64 -1.48 -9.41
N ALA A 172 -6.81 -1.77 -8.42
CA ALA A 172 -6.54 -0.96 -7.24
C ALA A 172 -5.21 -1.34 -6.58
N SER A 173 -4.64 -0.38 -5.82
CA SER A 173 -3.45 -0.61 -5.01
C SER A 173 -3.68 -0.18 -3.57
N SER A 174 -3.16 -0.97 -2.62
CA SER A 174 -3.18 -0.66 -1.19
C SER A 174 -1.85 -0.03 -0.75
N PHE A 175 -1.93 0.98 0.12
CA PHE A 175 -0.76 1.62 0.74
C PHE A 175 -0.88 1.59 2.26
N SER A 176 0.26 1.52 2.94
CA SER A 176 0.37 1.63 4.39
C SER A 176 1.20 2.86 4.76
N PHE A 177 0.71 3.60 5.74
CA PHE A 177 1.42 4.73 6.34
C PHE A 177 1.86 4.43 7.78
N PHE A 178 2.06 3.16 8.12
CA PHE A 178 2.69 2.79 9.39
C PHE A 178 4.03 3.54 9.56
N PRO A 179 4.42 3.96 10.78
CA PRO A 179 5.58 4.85 10.97
C PRO A 179 6.89 4.43 10.30
N ALA A 180 7.13 3.12 10.18
CA ALA A 180 8.36 2.60 9.54
C ALA A 180 8.31 2.58 8.01
N LYS A 181 7.20 2.97 7.38
CA LYS A 181 7.08 3.03 5.92
C LYS A 181 7.79 4.24 5.34
N ASN A 182 8.04 4.24 4.02
CA ASN A 182 8.69 5.34 3.30
C ASN A 182 7.96 6.67 3.47
N LEU A 183 6.64 6.62 3.59
CA LEU A 183 5.80 7.70 4.06
C LEU A 183 5.02 7.16 5.26
N GLY A 184 5.42 7.55 6.47
CA GLY A 184 4.78 7.15 7.72
C GLY A 184 3.98 8.28 8.34
N CYS A 185 2.83 7.97 8.96
CA CYS A 185 2.09 8.91 9.81
C CYS A 185 2.45 8.71 11.29
N LEU A 186 1.81 9.44 12.19
CA LEU A 186 2.09 9.38 13.63
C LEU A 186 1.18 8.36 14.35
N GLY A 187 1.03 7.19 13.76
CA GLY A 187 0.19 6.08 14.20
C GLY A 187 -0.15 5.19 13.02
N ASP A 188 -1.35 4.66 12.98
CA ASP A 188 -1.83 3.89 11.83
C ASP A 188 -2.43 4.79 10.75
N GLY A 189 -2.24 4.38 9.51
CA GLY A 189 -2.80 5.01 8.33
C GLY A 189 -2.60 4.14 7.09
N GLY A 190 -3.45 4.34 6.11
CA GLY A 190 -3.37 3.66 4.82
C GLY A 190 -4.20 4.37 3.76
N ALA A 191 -4.07 3.91 2.54
CA ALA A 191 -4.89 4.38 1.43
C ALA A 191 -5.14 3.26 0.42
N VAL A 192 -6.25 3.39 -0.30
CA VAL A 192 -6.51 2.70 -1.55
C VAL A 192 -6.44 3.71 -2.68
N VAL A 193 -5.74 3.38 -3.77
CA VAL A 193 -5.78 4.17 -5.01
C VAL A 193 -6.33 3.35 -6.17
N THR A 194 -7.03 4.01 -7.08
CA THR A 194 -7.65 3.38 -8.24
C THR A 194 -8.01 4.42 -9.31
N ASP A 195 -8.08 3.97 -10.57
CA ASP A 195 -8.67 4.78 -11.64
C ASP A 195 -10.15 4.45 -11.87
N ASN A 196 -10.68 3.46 -11.17
CA ASN A 196 -12.06 3.00 -11.27
C ASN A 196 -12.98 3.77 -10.31
N LYS A 197 -13.79 4.69 -10.87
CA LYS A 197 -14.72 5.52 -10.09
C LYS A 197 -15.73 4.70 -9.27
N ARG A 198 -16.24 3.58 -9.82
CA ARG A 198 -17.22 2.74 -9.09
C ARG A 198 -16.57 2.07 -7.88
N LEU A 199 -15.31 1.67 -8.01
CA LEU A 199 -14.55 1.09 -6.91
C LEU A 199 -14.29 2.13 -5.82
N ASP A 200 -13.85 3.34 -6.19
CA ASP A 200 -13.69 4.47 -5.26
C ASP A 200 -14.98 4.71 -4.46
N GLU A 201 -16.14 4.84 -5.13
CA GLU A 201 -17.43 5.08 -4.49
C GLU A 201 -17.81 3.96 -3.50
N LYS A 202 -17.60 2.68 -3.87
CA LYS A 202 -17.83 1.54 -2.97
C LYS A 202 -16.91 1.57 -1.75
N ILE A 203 -15.60 1.79 -1.95
CA ILE A 203 -14.62 1.84 -0.86
C ILE A 203 -14.94 2.99 0.11
N ARG A 204 -15.35 4.15 -0.38
CA ARG A 204 -15.82 5.28 0.46
C ARG A 204 -17.01 4.92 1.33
N LYS A 205 -17.92 4.06 0.87
CA LYS A 205 -19.02 3.55 1.69
C LYS A 205 -18.50 2.50 2.69
N ILE A 206 -17.69 1.54 2.24
CA ILE A 206 -17.15 0.43 3.04
C ILE A 206 -16.37 0.96 4.25
N ARG A 207 -15.52 1.99 4.07
CA ARG A 207 -14.76 2.60 5.18
C ARG A 207 -15.63 3.25 6.26
N LYS A 208 -16.91 3.47 5.99
CA LYS A 208 -17.91 4.04 6.88
C LYS A 208 -19.04 3.04 7.18
N HIS A 209 -18.73 1.81 7.50
CA HIS A 209 -19.70 0.75 7.79
C HIS A 209 -20.65 0.41 6.62
N GLY A 210 -20.28 0.70 5.38
CA GLY A 210 -21.11 0.46 4.20
C GLY A 210 -22.25 1.46 3.99
N THR A 211 -22.19 2.63 4.65
CA THR A 211 -23.27 3.62 4.59
C THR A 211 -23.14 4.60 3.43
N SER A 212 -24.25 4.89 2.77
CA SER A 212 -24.40 5.96 1.79
C SER A 212 -24.88 7.26 2.43
N SER A 213 -25.66 7.18 3.51
CA SER A 213 -26.20 8.30 4.29
C SER A 213 -26.48 7.83 5.71
N PRO A 214 -26.70 8.75 6.68
CA PRO A 214 -27.00 8.36 8.07
C PRO A 214 -28.10 7.30 8.14
N TYR A 215 -27.83 6.22 8.87
CA TYR A 215 -28.71 5.08 9.11
C TYR A 215 -29.10 4.24 7.85
N ARG A 216 -28.48 4.49 6.69
CA ARG A 216 -28.70 3.71 5.47
C ARG A 216 -27.46 2.90 5.11
N TYR A 217 -27.45 1.61 5.44
CA TYR A 217 -26.35 0.68 5.23
C TYR A 217 -26.64 -0.18 4.00
N GLU A 218 -25.79 -0.12 2.98
CA GLU A 218 -25.99 -0.77 1.68
C GLU A 218 -24.99 -1.90 1.43
N LEU A 219 -23.84 -1.85 2.09
CA LEU A 219 -22.73 -2.78 1.90
C LEU A 219 -22.21 -3.26 3.25
N LEU A 220 -21.56 -4.43 3.26
CA LEU A 220 -20.74 -4.83 4.37
C LEU A 220 -19.51 -3.90 4.45
N GLY A 221 -19.26 -3.36 5.61
CA GLY A 221 -18.13 -2.45 5.82
C GLY A 221 -17.74 -2.37 7.30
N GLY A 222 -16.79 -1.51 7.61
CA GLY A 222 -16.27 -1.34 8.96
C GLY A 222 -15.91 0.10 9.28
N ASN A 223 -15.30 0.30 10.43
CA ASN A 223 -14.66 1.55 10.78
C ASN A 223 -13.23 1.56 10.25
N TYR A 224 -13.08 1.81 8.95
CA TYR A 224 -11.80 1.80 8.24
C TYR A 224 -11.37 3.22 7.83
N ARG A 225 -11.67 4.22 8.61
CA ARG A 225 -11.41 5.63 8.30
C ARG A 225 -9.97 6.02 8.63
N LEU A 226 -9.36 6.85 7.79
CA LEU A 226 -8.18 7.62 8.16
C LEU A 226 -8.63 8.80 9.02
N ASP A 227 -7.98 9.01 10.17
CA ASP A 227 -8.25 10.15 11.04
C ASP A 227 -7.77 11.46 10.40
N ALA A 228 -8.49 12.56 10.64
CA ALA A 228 -8.11 13.88 10.17
C ALA A 228 -6.71 14.29 10.66
N LEU A 229 -6.37 13.95 11.90
CA LEU A 229 -5.04 14.21 12.47
C LEU A 229 -3.93 13.52 11.67
N GLN A 230 -4.11 12.24 11.33
CA GLN A 230 -3.11 11.52 10.55
C GLN A 230 -3.01 12.07 9.12
N ALA A 231 -4.14 12.42 8.51
CA ALA A 231 -4.16 13.05 7.20
C ALA A 231 -3.45 14.41 7.19
N ALA A 232 -3.65 15.22 8.23
CA ALA A 232 -2.98 16.51 8.39
C ALA A 232 -1.46 16.35 8.51
N PHE A 233 -1.00 15.38 9.29
CA PHE A 233 0.43 15.06 9.40
C PHE A 233 1.01 14.54 8.08
N LEU A 234 0.30 13.66 7.40
CA LEU A 234 0.72 13.15 6.09
C LEU A 234 0.83 14.26 5.05
N GLN A 235 0.01 15.31 5.10
CA GLN A 235 0.13 16.47 4.21
C GLN A 235 1.44 17.24 4.44
N VAL A 236 1.94 17.31 5.67
CA VAL A 236 3.23 17.91 6.01
C VAL A 236 4.39 17.04 5.53
N LEU A 237 4.26 15.71 5.66
CA LEU A 237 5.35 14.76 5.40
C LEU A 237 5.46 14.36 3.93
N LEU A 238 4.35 14.32 3.18
CA LEU A 238 4.32 13.89 1.78
C LEU A 238 5.29 14.65 0.86
N PRO A 239 5.42 15.98 0.93
CA PRO A 239 6.41 16.72 0.12
C PRO A 239 7.87 16.37 0.43
N LYS A 240 8.15 15.84 1.62
CA LYS A 240 9.49 15.52 2.10
C LYS A 240 9.92 14.08 1.76
N ALA A 241 8.97 13.25 1.37
CA ALA A 241 9.16 11.82 1.17
C ALA A 241 10.22 11.49 0.11
N ASP A 242 10.31 12.27 -0.97
CA ASP A 242 11.29 12.02 -2.05
C ASP A 242 12.73 12.11 -1.54
N VAL A 243 13.01 13.05 -0.65
CA VAL A 243 14.34 13.20 -0.03
C VAL A 243 14.69 11.97 0.83
N TRP A 244 13.71 11.43 1.53
CA TRP A 244 13.91 10.24 2.36
C TRP A 244 14.10 8.98 1.52
N ILE A 245 13.33 8.82 0.45
CA ILE A 245 13.46 7.72 -0.51
C ILE A 245 14.84 7.74 -1.16
N GLU A 246 15.30 8.92 -1.60
CA GLU A 246 16.61 9.06 -2.20
C GLU A 246 17.75 8.75 -1.19
N SER A 247 17.55 9.10 0.07
CA SER A 247 18.49 8.71 1.13
C SER A 247 18.53 7.18 1.32
N ARG A 248 17.38 6.49 1.22
CA ARG A 248 17.30 5.02 1.27
C ARG A 248 18.00 4.38 0.07
N ARG A 249 17.81 4.91 -1.14
CA ARG A 249 18.51 4.46 -2.36
C ARG A 249 20.03 4.59 -2.23
N ARG A 250 20.53 5.74 -1.75
CA ARG A 250 21.97 5.93 -1.49
C ARG A 250 22.50 4.93 -0.48
N ASN A 251 21.76 4.68 0.61
CA ASN A 251 22.17 3.71 1.61
C ASN A 251 22.19 2.29 1.05
N ALA A 252 21.17 1.89 0.28
CA ALA A 252 21.11 0.58 -0.36
C ALA A 252 22.30 0.37 -1.30
N ARG A 253 22.59 1.35 -2.18
CA ARG A 253 23.77 1.30 -3.06
C ARG A 253 25.05 1.12 -2.24
N ARG A 254 25.22 1.87 -1.16
CA ARG A 254 26.41 1.78 -0.29
C ARG A 254 26.55 0.42 0.39
N TYR A 255 25.44 -0.23 0.78
CA TYR A 255 25.47 -1.60 1.30
C TYR A 255 25.88 -2.58 0.20
N ILE A 256 25.29 -2.51 -0.97
CA ILE A 256 25.61 -3.39 -2.10
C ILE A 256 27.09 -3.26 -2.46
N ASP A 257 27.60 -2.04 -2.66
CA ASP A 257 29.00 -1.79 -3.02
C ASP A 257 30.01 -2.33 -1.97
N ARG A 258 29.64 -2.28 -0.68
CA ARG A 258 30.54 -2.71 0.41
C ARG A 258 30.46 -4.19 0.75
N LEU A 259 29.39 -4.85 0.36
CA LEU A 259 29.16 -6.26 0.67
C LEU A 259 29.30 -7.15 -0.57
N ALA A 260 29.61 -6.55 -1.74
CA ALA A 260 29.69 -7.27 -3.02
C ALA A 260 30.70 -8.42 -3.05
N ASP A 261 31.78 -8.31 -2.27
CA ASP A 261 32.85 -9.32 -2.23
C ASP A 261 32.57 -10.47 -1.22
N LEU A 262 31.42 -10.44 -0.53
CA LEU A 262 31.04 -11.48 0.43
C LEU A 262 30.19 -12.55 -0.25
N GLU A 263 30.81 -13.66 -0.65
CA GLU A 263 30.17 -14.77 -1.37
C GLU A 263 29.05 -15.45 -0.57
N GLU A 264 29.07 -15.34 0.77
CA GLU A 264 28.05 -15.90 1.66
C GLU A 264 26.75 -15.10 1.67
N LEU A 265 26.72 -13.91 1.06
CA LEU A 265 25.57 -13.03 1.02
C LEU A 265 24.94 -13.00 -0.37
N SER A 266 23.63 -13.18 -0.42
CA SER A 266 22.82 -12.86 -1.58
C SER A 266 22.27 -11.45 -1.44
N LEU A 267 22.74 -10.51 -2.25
CA LEU A 267 22.35 -9.11 -2.17
C LEU A 267 21.18 -8.82 -3.12
N PRO A 268 20.26 -7.91 -2.75
CA PRO A 268 19.18 -7.49 -3.63
C PRO A 268 19.72 -6.76 -4.85
N LYS A 269 19.07 -6.95 -6.00
CA LYS A 269 19.41 -6.20 -7.22
C LYS A 269 19.13 -4.71 -7.03
N TYR A 270 20.13 -3.87 -7.29
CA TYR A 270 19.94 -2.42 -7.25
C TYR A 270 19.15 -1.96 -8.47
N SER A 271 18.16 -1.14 -8.23
CA SER A 271 17.48 -0.35 -9.27
C SER A 271 17.14 1.03 -8.73
N GLU A 272 17.31 2.06 -9.53
CA GLU A 272 16.86 3.43 -9.17
C GLU A 272 15.33 3.53 -9.08
N LYS A 273 14.61 2.56 -9.63
CA LYS A 273 13.17 2.43 -9.50
C LYS A 273 12.74 1.86 -8.14
N ASN A 274 13.60 1.14 -7.43
CA ASN A 274 13.28 0.60 -6.11
C ASN A 274 13.17 1.73 -5.08
N SER A 275 12.22 1.62 -4.16
CA SER A 275 12.04 2.59 -3.08
C SER A 275 12.75 2.20 -1.78
N PHE A 276 13.24 0.96 -1.70
CA PHE A 276 14.00 0.41 -0.56
C PHE A 276 13.35 0.72 0.79
N ASN A 277 12.10 0.32 0.98
CA ASN A 277 11.47 0.41 2.30
C ASN A 277 12.29 -0.34 3.36
N GLN A 278 12.83 -1.47 2.97
CA GLN A 278 13.82 -2.24 3.74
C GLN A 278 14.96 -2.68 2.81
N PHE A 279 16.15 -2.84 3.36
CA PHE A 279 17.29 -3.48 2.71
C PHE A 279 17.51 -4.84 3.37
N THR A 280 17.30 -5.88 2.59
CA THR A 280 17.35 -7.28 3.09
C THR A 280 18.21 -8.12 2.17
#